data_e8a2355d82678e8ea215455e4116f473
#
_entry.id   e8a2355d82678e8ea215455e4116f473
#
_cell.length_a   1.000
_cell.length_b   1.000
_cell.length_c   1.000
_cell.angle_alpha   90.00
_cell.angle_beta   90.00
_cell.angle_gamma   90.00
#
_symmetry.space_group_name_H-M   'P 1'
#
loop_
_entity.id
_entity.type
_entity.pdbx_description
1 polymer ?
#
loop_
_entity_poly.entity_id
_entity_poly.type
_entity_poly.pdbx_seq_one_letter_code
_entity_poly.pdbx_strand_id
1 'polypeptide(L)'
;MLHSISCLCTQVAQQVHFDPSSNRELNLCHCAACQAVSGQICTPYYLLQENPQLENLVKYQQSDSVSRYFCGTCGSHVFSHSMHSGNWVVAAGLLESPPQTQSIRHWGFDDTQDGGLSIFLPGSSGDKSASCWLNPQRSIQDTISSQLKTASRISSQLLARCHCGGIELYITRPDSTSEDPWSHWPDIIVPYNSGVSAENEEDVKWWLCAGKTKYMAGTCACRTCRLASGFPIQPWAFIPKSNILTAQKTPLAYDVGTLKRYESSPEVYREFCSRCGASVFWHCDKRPQLIDVSVGLLQADSGSRADEWLEWATGRTSFAEMAVDVPLIQQLEAGLKAWRQQS
;
A
#
# COMPACT_ATOMS: atom_id res chain seq x y z
N MET A 1 -7.41 -3.34 -26.54
CA MET A 1 -8.22 -2.12 -26.29
C MET A 1 -7.30 -1.02 -25.84
N LEU A 2 -7.62 0.22 -26.20
CA LEU A 2 -6.87 1.41 -25.81
C LEU A 2 -7.40 1.94 -24.48
N HIS A 3 -6.52 2.22 -23.52
CA HIS A 3 -6.86 2.73 -22.20
C HIS A 3 -6.08 4.01 -21.90
N SER A 4 -6.74 5.01 -21.33
CA SER A 4 -6.09 6.23 -20.85
C SER A 4 -5.57 6.03 -19.44
N ILE A 5 -4.33 6.45 -19.18
CA ILE A 5 -3.71 6.49 -17.86
C ILE A 5 -3.30 7.92 -17.52
N SER A 6 -3.32 8.24 -16.24
CA SER A 6 -2.85 9.53 -15.72
C SER A 6 -2.29 9.37 -14.31
N CYS A 7 -1.15 10.01 -14.01
CA CYS A 7 -0.65 10.15 -12.65
C CYS A 7 -1.39 11.29 -11.91
N LEU A 8 -1.17 11.41 -10.59
CA LEU A 8 -1.91 12.39 -9.78
C LEU A 8 -1.70 13.84 -10.23
N CYS A 9 -0.48 14.23 -10.61
CA CYS A 9 -0.16 15.58 -11.08
C CYS A 9 -0.39 15.79 -12.59
N THR A 10 -0.86 14.79 -13.32
CA THR A 10 -1.12 14.80 -14.76
C THR A 10 0.09 14.99 -15.67
N GLN A 11 1.31 15.14 -15.16
CA GLN A 11 2.52 15.24 -15.99
C GLN A 11 2.82 13.97 -16.79
N VAL A 12 2.32 12.83 -16.32
CA VAL A 12 2.32 11.57 -17.05
C VAL A 12 0.87 11.26 -17.39
N ALA A 13 0.51 11.44 -18.66
CA ALA A 13 -0.79 11.09 -19.22
C ALA A 13 -0.58 10.55 -20.62
N GLN A 14 -1.02 9.31 -20.87
CA GLN A 14 -0.89 8.69 -22.18
C GLN A 14 -1.94 7.59 -22.38
N GLN A 15 -2.02 7.09 -23.60
CA GLN A 15 -2.82 5.90 -23.90
C GLN A 15 -1.93 4.67 -23.96
N VAL A 16 -2.46 3.54 -23.51
CA VAL A 16 -1.75 2.25 -23.48
C VAL A 16 -2.63 1.14 -24.04
N HIS A 17 -2.03 0.16 -24.69
CA HIS A 17 -2.69 -1.05 -25.17
C HIS A 17 -2.36 -2.22 -24.26
N PHE A 18 -3.40 -2.88 -23.73
CA PHE A 18 -3.21 -4.10 -22.96
C PHE A 18 -3.03 -5.31 -23.85
N ASP A 19 -2.23 -6.24 -23.37
CA ASP A 19 -2.20 -7.58 -23.94
C ASP A 19 -3.60 -8.21 -23.81
N PRO A 20 -4.16 -8.77 -24.91
CA PRO A 20 -5.50 -9.36 -24.89
C PRO A 20 -5.69 -10.46 -23.84
N SER A 21 -4.62 -11.18 -23.48
CA SER A 21 -4.66 -12.23 -22.44
C SER A 21 -4.89 -11.68 -21.03
N SER A 22 -4.59 -10.40 -20.78
CA SER A 22 -4.69 -9.78 -19.45
C SER A 22 -5.98 -8.99 -19.20
N ASN A 23 -6.90 -8.93 -20.16
CA ASN A 23 -8.05 -8.02 -20.11
C ASN A 23 -9.08 -8.29 -19.00
N ARG A 24 -9.00 -9.41 -18.28
CA ARG A 24 -10.00 -9.77 -17.24
C ARG A 24 -9.37 -10.28 -15.96
N GLU A 25 -8.07 -10.52 -15.97
CA GLU A 25 -7.34 -11.04 -14.83
C GLU A 25 -6.40 -9.97 -14.26
N LEU A 26 -6.63 -9.57 -13.03
CA LEU A 26 -5.77 -8.62 -12.32
C LEU A 26 -4.63 -9.37 -11.63
N ASN A 27 -3.40 -9.04 -11.99
CA ASN A 27 -2.21 -9.64 -11.41
C ASN A 27 -1.72 -8.82 -10.21
N LEU A 28 -1.68 -9.42 -9.02
CA LEU A 28 -1.21 -8.80 -7.78
C LEU A 28 0.12 -9.42 -7.34
N CYS A 29 1.18 -8.62 -7.31
CA CYS A 29 2.47 -9.07 -6.80
C CYS A 29 2.63 -8.70 -5.32
N HIS A 30 2.92 -9.71 -4.48
CA HIS A 30 3.09 -9.59 -3.02
C HIS A 30 4.55 -9.69 -2.57
N CYS A 31 5.52 -9.81 -3.49
CA CYS A 31 6.91 -10.01 -3.08
C CYS A 31 7.45 -8.80 -2.28
N ALA A 32 8.37 -9.07 -1.34
CA ALA A 32 8.95 -8.06 -0.46
C ALA A 32 9.58 -6.88 -1.22
N ALA A 33 10.19 -7.13 -2.39
CA ALA A 33 10.75 -6.08 -3.22
C ALA A 33 9.67 -5.16 -3.82
N CYS A 34 8.51 -5.70 -4.25
CA CYS A 34 7.38 -4.91 -4.72
C CYS A 34 6.78 -4.07 -3.60
N GLN A 35 6.63 -4.63 -2.40
CA GLN A 35 6.14 -3.92 -1.23
C GLN A 35 7.05 -2.74 -0.88
N ALA A 36 8.33 -3.00 -0.68
CA ALA A 36 9.30 -1.98 -0.29
C ALA A 36 9.52 -0.89 -1.35
N VAL A 37 9.42 -1.20 -2.67
CA VAL A 37 9.60 -0.21 -3.73
C VAL A 37 8.38 0.67 -3.93
N SER A 38 7.19 0.20 -3.57
CA SER A 38 5.93 0.93 -3.79
C SER A 38 5.33 1.52 -2.51
N GLY A 39 5.63 0.95 -1.34
CA GLY A 39 4.92 1.23 -0.09
C GLY A 39 3.57 0.49 0.04
N GLN A 40 3.23 -0.39 -0.92
CA GLN A 40 2.00 -1.17 -0.94
C GLN A 40 2.24 -2.58 -0.44
N ILE A 41 1.25 -3.24 0.17
CA ILE A 41 1.35 -4.67 0.53
C ILE A 41 1.10 -5.61 -0.65
N CYS A 42 0.60 -5.10 -1.76
CA CYS A 42 0.63 -5.74 -3.07
C CYS A 42 0.58 -4.71 -4.18
N THR A 43 1.05 -5.08 -5.36
CA THR A 43 1.10 -4.19 -6.52
C THR A 43 0.37 -4.82 -7.71
N PRO A 44 -0.88 -4.38 -7.99
CA PRO A 44 -1.62 -4.82 -9.16
C PRO A 44 -1.15 -4.15 -10.44
N TYR A 45 -0.99 -4.97 -11.50
CA TYR A 45 -0.55 -4.53 -12.82
C TYR A 45 -1.33 -5.18 -13.95
N TYR A 46 -1.39 -4.46 -15.09
CA TYR A 46 -1.81 -5.02 -16.37
C TYR A 46 -0.63 -5.12 -17.33
N LEU A 47 -0.55 -6.22 -18.08
CA LEU A 47 0.47 -6.45 -19.10
C LEU A 47 0.19 -5.57 -20.32
N LEU A 48 1.23 -4.89 -20.82
CA LEU A 48 1.15 -4.07 -22.03
C LEU A 48 1.49 -4.89 -23.27
N GLN A 49 0.84 -4.57 -24.37
CA GLN A 49 1.11 -5.15 -25.68
C GLN A 49 2.34 -4.52 -26.35
N GLU A 50 2.66 -3.27 -26.01
CA GLU A 50 3.74 -2.48 -26.62
C GLU A 50 4.51 -1.67 -25.59
N ASN A 51 5.67 -1.16 -25.96
CA ASN A 51 6.50 -0.33 -25.10
C ASN A 51 5.82 1.03 -24.84
N PRO A 52 5.71 1.48 -23.59
CA PRO A 52 5.11 2.78 -23.27
C PRO A 52 6.09 3.94 -23.53
N GLN A 53 5.56 5.17 -23.57
CA GLN A 53 6.36 6.39 -23.53
C GLN A 53 6.89 6.61 -22.12
N LEU A 54 8.16 7.01 -22.00
CA LEU A 54 8.85 7.13 -20.70
C LEU A 54 9.16 8.59 -20.31
N GLU A 55 8.61 9.54 -21.03
CA GLU A 55 8.79 10.97 -20.74
C GLU A 55 8.26 11.34 -19.36
N ASN A 56 8.94 12.24 -18.65
CA ASN A 56 8.62 12.70 -17.31
C ASN A 56 8.65 11.60 -16.22
N LEU A 57 9.24 10.44 -16.52
CA LEU A 57 9.39 9.35 -15.58
C LEU A 57 10.83 9.22 -15.07
N VAL A 58 10.94 8.96 -13.77
CA VAL A 58 12.20 8.56 -13.14
C VAL A 58 12.32 7.03 -13.23
N LYS A 59 13.44 6.56 -13.76
CA LYS A 59 13.77 5.14 -13.77
C LYS A 59 14.48 4.75 -12.48
N TYR A 60 14.01 3.70 -11.84
CA TYR A 60 14.67 3.05 -10.71
C TYR A 60 14.97 1.59 -11.05
N GLN A 61 16.24 1.19 -10.93
CA GLN A 61 16.64 -0.20 -11.11
C GLN A 61 16.40 -0.96 -9.81
N GLN A 62 15.33 -1.77 -9.78
CA GLN A 62 14.95 -2.54 -8.58
C GLN A 62 15.86 -3.76 -8.40
N SER A 63 16.20 -4.44 -9.49
CA SER A 63 17.12 -5.58 -9.57
C SER A 63 17.77 -5.63 -10.94
N ASP A 64 18.69 -6.56 -11.17
CA ASP A 64 19.31 -6.75 -12.48
C ASP A 64 18.30 -7.02 -13.61
N SER A 65 17.13 -7.57 -13.26
CA SER A 65 16.09 -7.95 -14.20
C SER A 65 14.85 -7.06 -14.19
N VAL A 66 14.68 -6.12 -13.24
CA VAL A 66 13.45 -5.33 -13.09
C VAL A 66 13.75 -3.85 -12.95
N SER A 67 13.19 -3.06 -13.85
CA SER A 67 13.16 -1.58 -13.76
C SER A 67 11.77 -1.07 -13.39
N ARG A 68 11.69 -0.05 -12.55
CA ARG A 68 10.47 0.68 -12.19
C ARG A 68 10.51 2.08 -12.75
N TYR A 69 9.36 2.60 -13.09
CA TYR A 69 9.20 3.95 -13.62
C TYR A 69 8.09 4.66 -12.87
N PHE A 70 8.40 5.80 -12.28
CA PHE A 70 7.46 6.57 -11.48
C PHE A 70 7.54 8.07 -11.83
N CYS A 71 6.48 8.80 -11.59
CA CYS A 71 6.45 10.25 -11.81
C CYS A 71 7.36 10.96 -10.80
N GLY A 72 8.37 11.69 -11.26
CA GLY A 72 9.31 12.41 -10.41
C GLY A 72 8.70 13.57 -9.62
N THR A 73 7.48 14.00 -9.97
CA THR A 73 6.78 15.12 -9.31
C THR A 73 5.88 14.63 -8.18
N CYS A 74 5.01 13.65 -8.43
CA CYS A 74 4.00 13.21 -7.46
C CYS A 74 4.23 11.81 -6.89
N GLY A 75 5.28 11.09 -7.31
CA GLY A 75 5.63 9.77 -6.79
C GLY A 75 4.85 8.59 -7.38
N SER A 76 3.80 8.84 -8.18
CA SER A 76 2.96 7.79 -8.76
C SER A 76 3.80 6.74 -9.50
N HIS A 77 3.72 5.47 -9.10
CA HIS A 77 4.25 4.37 -9.89
C HIS A 77 3.46 4.23 -11.19
N VAL A 78 4.15 4.12 -12.33
CA VAL A 78 3.50 4.09 -13.64
C VAL A 78 3.77 2.76 -14.35
N PHE A 79 5.03 2.43 -14.61
CA PHE A 79 5.39 1.23 -15.34
C PHE A 79 6.41 0.38 -14.60
N SER A 80 6.43 -0.89 -14.96
CA SER A 80 7.55 -1.77 -14.67
C SER A 80 7.94 -2.55 -15.90
N HIS A 81 9.24 -2.81 -16.05
CA HIS A 81 9.80 -3.57 -17.14
C HIS A 81 10.61 -4.75 -16.61
N SER A 82 10.29 -5.94 -17.08
CA SER A 82 11.08 -7.15 -16.86
C SER A 82 12.06 -7.35 -18.01
N MET A 83 13.36 -7.20 -17.73
CA MET A 83 14.40 -7.44 -18.75
C MET A 83 14.51 -8.92 -19.14
N HIS A 84 14.09 -9.82 -18.25
CA HIS A 84 14.12 -11.25 -18.50
C HIS A 84 13.07 -11.69 -19.53
N SER A 85 11.83 -11.22 -19.37
CA SER A 85 10.73 -11.56 -20.30
C SER A 85 10.52 -10.53 -21.41
N GLY A 86 11.13 -9.34 -21.30
CA GLY A 86 10.85 -8.20 -22.18
C GLY A 86 9.50 -7.52 -21.90
N ASN A 87 8.74 -7.99 -20.92
CA ASN A 87 7.40 -7.53 -20.64
C ASN A 87 7.36 -6.15 -19.96
N TRP A 88 6.47 -5.31 -20.46
CA TRP A 88 6.07 -4.07 -19.82
C TRP A 88 4.71 -4.22 -19.15
N VAL A 89 4.57 -3.59 -18.01
CA VAL A 89 3.29 -3.53 -17.28
C VAL A 89 3.01 -2.13 -16.81
N VAL A 90 1.72 -1.81 -16.69
CA VAL A 90 1.21 -0.55 -16.13
C VAL A 90 0.57 -0.79 -14.78
N ALA A 91 0.79 0.12 -13.84
CA ALA A 91 0.16 0.12 -12.53
C ALA A 91 -1.36 0.32 -12.66
N ALA A 92 -2.15 -0.61 -12.11
CA ALA A 92 -3.58 -0.71 -12.36
C ALA A 92 -4.38 0.50 -11.85
N GLY A 93 -3.85 1.22 -10.85
CA GLY A 93 -4.52 2.38 -10.28
C GLY A 93 -4.50 3.63 -11.15
N LEU A 94 -3.70 3.68 -12.21
CA LEU A 94 -3.61 4.87 -13.07
C LEU A 94 -4.66 4.91 -14.17
N LEU A 95 -5.36 3.81 -14.41
CA LEU A 95 -6.38 3.75 -15.43
C LEU A 95 -7.59 4.59 -15.05
N GLU A 96 -8.08 5.39 -16.00
CA GLU A 96 -9.31 6.18 -15.83
C GLU A 96 -10.55 5.29 -15.89
N SER A 97 -10.51 4.26 -16.74
CA SER A 97 -11.57 3.27 -16.92
C SER A 97 -10.94 1.88 -17.03
N PRO A 98 -10.59 1.25 -15.90
CA PRO A 98 -10.00 -0.09 -15.91
C PRO A 98 -11.02 -1.13 -16.36
N PRO A 99 -10.55 -2.28 -16.90
CA PRO A 99 -11.36 -3.47 -16.99
C PRO A 99 -11.90 -3.81 -15.59
N GLN A 100 -13.20 -4.18 -15.51
CA GLN A 100 -13.75 -4.60 -14.23
C GLN A 100 -13.20 -5.99 -13.88
N THR A 101 -12.53 -6.09 -12.72
CA THR A 101 -11.84 -7.31 -12.29
C THR A 101 -12.82 -8.49 -12.17
N GLN A 102 -12.60 -9.54 -12.95
CA GLN A 102 -13.37 -10.77 -12.92
C GLN A 102 -12.63 -11.91 -12.20
N SER A 103 -11.30 -11.91 -12.29
CA SER A 103 -10.42 -12.85 -11.61
C SER A 103 -9.17 -12.15 -11.10
N ILE A 104 -8.60 -12.70 -10.05
CA ILE A 104 -7.38 -12.19 -9.42
C ILE A 104 -6.35 -13.30 -9.41
N ARG A 105 -5.11 -12.96 -9.78
CA ARG A 105 -3.97 -13.85 -9.69
C ARG A 105 -2.91 -13.26 -8.76
N HIS A 106 -2.52 -14.03 -7.76
CA HIS A 106 -1.53 -13.63 -6.76
C HIS A 106 -0.15 -14.19 -7.06
N TRP A 107 0.90 -13.38 -6.84
CA TRP A 107 2.29 -13.67 -7.13
C TRP A 107 3.20 -13.31 -5.95
N GLY A 108 4.33 -14.03 -5.76
CA GLY A 108 5.31 -13.71 -4.72
C GLY A 108 4.75 -13.79 -3.30
N PHE A 109 3.86 -14.72 -3.10
CA PHE A 109 3.12 -14.94 -1.87
C PHE A 109 3.99 -15.38 -0.70
N ASP A 110 5.06 -16.10 -1.03
CA ASP A 110 6.00 -16.68 -0.08
C ASP A 110 6.70 -15.64 0.78
N ASP A 111 6.82 -14.41 0.25
CA ASP A 111 7.51 -13.31 0.94
C ASP A 111 6.64 -12.64 2.02
N THR A 112 5.34 -12.93 2.08
CA THR A 112 4.41 -12.22 2.98
C THR A 112 4.35 -12.80 4.39
N GLN A 113 4.74 -14.04 4.59
CA GLN A 113 4.62 -14.85 5.83
C GLN A 113 3.16 -15.03 6.31
N ASP A 114 2.31 -14.03 6.17
CA ASP A 114 0.92 -13.97 6.67
C ASP A 114 -0.13 -14.00 5.54
N GLY A 115 0.31 -14.13 4.29
CA GLY A 115 -0.57 -14.08 3.11
C GLY A 115 -0.89 -12.67 2.62
N GLY A 116 -0.47 -11.61 3.32
CA GLY A 116 -0.67 -10.22 2.91
C GLY A 116 -2.14 -9.90 2.61
N LEU A 117 -2.38 -9.12 1.55
CA LEU A 117 -3.73 -8.72 1.13
C LEU A 117 -4.54 -9.85 0.48
N SER A 118 -3.89 -10.96 0.10
CA SER A 118 -4.60 -12.06 -0.58
C SER A 118 -5.59 -12.78 0.32
N ILE A 119 -5.42 -12.72 1.63
CA ILE A 119 -6.42 -13.25 2.58
C ILE A 119 -7.74 -12.50 2.43
N PHE A 120 -7.69 -11.21 2.11
CA PHE A 120 -8.88 -10.37 1.90
C PHE A 120 -9.38 -10.39 0.45
N LEU A 121 -8.54 -10.85 -0.49
CA LEU A 121 -8.85 -10.94 -1.91
C LEU A 121 -8.57 -12.36 -2.39
N PRO A 122 -9.38 -13.35 -2.00
CA PRO A 122 -9.18 -14.71 -2.48
C PRO A 122 -9.28 -14.72 -4.02
N GLY A 123 -8.22 -15.21 -4.66
CA GLY A 123 -8.22 -15.42 -6.11
C GLY A 123 -9.25 -16.45 -6.52
N SER A 124 -9.70 -16.41 -7.77
CA SER A 124 -10.53 -17.47 -8.32
C SER A 124 -9.77 -18.80 -8.20
N SER A 125 -10.40 -19.76 -7.56
CA SER A 125 -9.87 -21.11 -7.37
C SER A 125 -9.62 -21.77 -8.72
N GLY A 126 -8.38 -22.12 -9.05
CA GLY A 126 -8.17 -23.01 -10.18
C GLY A 126 -6.75 -23.21 -10.67
N ASP A 127 -5.82 -22.33 -10.47
CA ASP A 127 -4.49 -22.54 -11.04
C ASP A 127 -3.39 -22.46 -9.98
N LYS A 128 -2.90 -23.66 -9.61
CA LYS A 128 -1.84 -23.86 -8.61
C LYS A 128 -0.44 -23.66 -9.19
N SER A 129 -0.31 -23.33 -10.48
CA SER A 129 0.96 -23.25 -11.20
C SER A 129 1.26 -21.85 -11.72
N ALA A 130 0.90 -20.82 -10.98
CA ALA A 130 1.12 -19.48 -11.44
C ALA A 130 2.59 -19.06 -11.31
N SER A 131 3.30 -19.00 -12.41
CA SER A 131 4.63 -18.38 -12.50
C SER A 131 4.51 -16.87 -12.63
N CYS A 132 5.15 -16.13 -11.72
CA CYS A 132 5.18 -14.66 -11.77
C CYS A 132 5.91 -14.18 -13.03
N TRP A 133 5.30 -13.29 -13.80
CA TRP A 133 5.96 -12.64 -14.95
C TRP A 133 7.16 -11.77 -14.54
N LEU A 134 7.29 -11.41 -13.24
CA LEU A 134 8.48 -10.78 -12.65
C LEU A 134 9.43 -11.78 -11.99
N ASN A 135 8.94 -12.94 -11.53
CA ASN A 135 9.76 -13.96 -10.88
C ASN A 135 9.20 -15.37 -11.14
N PRO A 136 9.63 -16.06 -12.22
CA PRO A 136 9.00 -17.29 -12.72
C PRO A 136 9.26 -18.56 -11.88
N GLN A 137 9.95 -18.51 -10.74
CA GLN A 137 10.52 -19.71 -10.12
C GLN A 137 9.84 -20.23 -8.86
N ARG A 138 8.71 -19.67 -8.37
CA ARG A 138 8.08 -20.14 -7.12
C ARG A 138 6.57 -20.38 -7.22
N SER A 139 6.09 -21.53 -6.72
CA SER A 139 4.67 -21.90 -6.64
C SER A 139 4.09 -21.60 -5.24
N ILE A 140 2.78 -21.31 -5.18
CA ILE A 140 2.06 -20.80 -4.00
C ILE A 140 1.90 -21.84 -2.86
N GLN A 141 2.06 -23.13 -3.13
CA GLN A 141 1.54 -24.18 -2.23
C GLN A 141 2.46 -24.66 -1.10
N ASP A 142 3.75 -24.39 -1.18
CA ASP A 142 4.71 -25.00 -0.23
C ASP A 142 5.03 -24.14 0.99
N THR A 143 4.55 -22.89 1.06
CA THR A 143 5.06 -21.89 1.99
C THR A 143 4.15 -21.62 3.18
N ILE A 144 2.84 -21.71 3.03
CA ILE A 144 1.89 -21.41 4.15
C ILE A 144 2.00 -22.44 5.29
N SER A 145 2.36 -23.70 4.99
CA SER A 145 2.43 -24.76 6.01
C SER A 145 3.74 -24.83 6.78
N SER A 146 4.82 -24.19 6.32
CA SER A 146 6.15 -24.33 6.94
C SER A 146 6.60 -23.17 7.84
N GLN A 147 5.92 -22.02 7.81
CA GLN A 147 6.37 -20.81 8.47
C GLN A 147 5.60 -20.38 9.73
N LEU A 148 4.62 -21.14 10.17
CA LEU A 148 4.02 -20.97 11.50
C LEU A 148 4.99 -21.46 12.60
N LYS A 149 6.20 -20.95 12.65
CA LYS A 149 7.18 -21.26 13.70
C LYS A 149 7.85 -20.00 14.22
N THR A 150 7.72 -19.90 15.51
CA THR A 150 8.40 -19.08 16.51
C THR A 150 7.60 -17.89 17.03
N ALA A 151 7.26 -18.00 18.32
CA ALA A 151 6.82 -16.87 19.14
C ALA A 151 7.85 -15.75 19.00
N SER A 152 7.47 -14.66 18.33
CA SER A 152 8.32 -13.51 18.14
C SER A 152 8.61 -12.86 19.49
N ARG A 153 9.85 -12.50 19.74
CA ARG A 153 10.18 -11.50 20.76
C ARG A 153 9.37 -10.24 20.39
N ILE A 154 8.55 -9.74 21.32
CA ILE A 154 7.83 -8.49 21.12
C ILE A 154 8.88 -7.40 20.91
N SER A 155 9.11 -7.02 19.67
CA SER A 155 10.02 -5.93 19.34
C SER A 155 9.46 -4.62 19.90
N SER A 156 10.31 -3.79 20.48
CA SER A 156 9.94 -2.46 20.96
C SER A 156 9.83 -1.42 19.85
N GLN A 157 10.38 -1.71 18.67
CA GLN A 157 10.39 -0.84 17.51
C GLN A 157 10.16 -1.65 16.23
N LEU A 158 9.35 -1.09 15.33
CA LEU A 158 9.08 -1.62 14.01
C LEU A 158 9.85 -0.81 12.98
N LEU A 159 10.67 -1.47 12.17
CA LEU A 159 11.37 -0.84 11.06
C LEU A 159 10.40 -0.59 9.90
N ALA A 160 10.41 0.63 9.37
CA ALA A 160 9.77 1.01 8.12
C ALA A 160 10.86 1.46 7.13
N ARG A 161 11.01 0.75 6.00
CA ARG A 161 12.10 0.99 5.07
C ARG A 161 11.68 0.81 3.62
N CYS A 162 12.08 1.76 2.75
CA CYS A 162 11.89 1.60 1.31
C CYS A 162 13.00 0.75 0.68
N HIS A 163 12.76 0.25 -0.54
CA HIS A 163 13.65 -0.65 -1.26
C HIS A 163 15.08 -0.12 -1.43
N CYS A 164 15.25 1.17 -1.74
CA CYS A 164 16.58 1.75 -1.94
C CYS A 164 17.30 2.12 -0.64
N GLY A 165 16.66 1.96 0.53
CA GLY A 165 17.17 2.33 1.83
C GLY A 165 17.28 3.85 2.06
N GLY A 166 16.83 4.68 1.14
CA GLY A 166 16.84 6.15 1.30
C GLY A 166 15.82 6.66 2.31
N ILE A 167 14.82 5.85 2.64
CA ILE A 167 13.88 6.06 3.76
C ILE A 167 14.09 4.92 4.74
N GLU A 168 14.39 5.26 5.98
CA GLU A 168 14.49 4.35 7.11
C GLU A 168 13.95 5.04 8.36
N LEU A 169 12.90 4.47 8.94
CA LEU A 169 12.16 4.99 10.07
C LEU A 169 11.89 3.87 11.07
N TYR A 170 11.66 4.24 12.31
CA TYR A 170 11.31 3.32 13.38
C TYR A 170 10.01 3.76 14.05
N ILE A 171 9.06 2.85 14.14
CA ILE A 171 7.78 3.06 14.80
C ILE A 171 7.86 2.43 16.19
N THR A 172 7.54 3.20 17.23
CA THR A 172 7.46 2.70 18.61
C THR A 172 6.08 2.13 18.90
N ARG A 173 5.96 1.32 19.95
CA ARG A 173 4.64 0.92 20.47
C ARG A 173 3.88 2.14 20.95
N PRO A 174 2.51 2.09 20.96
CA PRO A 174 1.73 3.12 21.61
C PRO A 174 2.17 3.37 23.05
N ASP A 175 2.20 4.64 23.44
CA ASP A 175 2.51 5.13 24.76
C ASP A 175 1.57 6.30 25.16
N SER A 176 1.82 6.97 26.26
CA SER A 176 0.97 8.08 26.71
C SER A 176 0.89 9.23 25.70
N THR A 177 1.94 9.49 24.92
CA THR A 177 1.97 10.55 23.88
C THR A 177 1.13 10.18 22.64
N SER A 178 0.80 8.91 22.50
CA SER A 178 -0.04 8.43 21.37
C SER A 178 -1.49 8.88 21.50
N GLU A 179 -1.92 9.37 22.65
CA GLU A 179 -3.27 9.88 22.90
C GLU A 179 -3.37 11.40 22.62
N ASP A 180 -2.25 12.10 22.51
CA ASP A 180 -2.22 13.56 22.33
C ASP A 180 -2.79 14.05 20.97
N PRO A 181 -2.63 13.31 19.85
CA PRO A 181 -3.17 13.77 18.58
C PRO A 181 -4.68 14.02 18.65
N TRP A 182 -5.11 15.05 17.94
CA TRP A 182 -6.51 15.29 17.67
C TRP A 182 -6.77 15.05 16.19
N SER A 183 -7.84 14.32 15.85
CA SER A 183 -8.25 14.07 14.48
C SER A 183 -9.66 14.59 14.26
N HIS A 184 -9.75 15.63 13.47
CA HIS A 184 -11.01 16.22 13.02
C HIS A 184 -11.73 15.32 11.99
N TRP A 185 -10.96 14.44 11.33
CA TRP A 185 -11.41 13.54 10.29
C TRP A 185 -11.08 12.11 10.66
N PRO A 186 -12.07 11.27 10.96
CA PRO A 186 -11.83 9.86 11.30
C PRO A 186 -11.59 8.99 10.06
N ASP A 187 -11.14 9.52 8.93
CA ASP A 187 -10.87 8.83 7.66
C ASP A 187 -12.02 7.87 7.21
N ILE A 188 -13.24 8.18 7.59
CA ILE A 188 -14.48 7.43 7.32
C ILE A 188 -14.46 5.96 7.80
N ILE A 189 -13.43 5.53 8.51
CA ILE A 189 -13.31 4.17 9.07
C ILE A 189 -14.21 4.02 10.28
N VAL A 190 -14.28 5.06 11.11
CA VAL A 190 -15.16 5.14 12.29
C VAL A 190 -16.11 6.33 12.17
N PRO A 191 -17.30 6.29 12.82
CA PRO A 191 -18.32 7.33 12.68
C PRO A 191 -18.13 8.52 13.65
N TYR A 192 -16.96 8.66 14.28
CA TYR A 192 -16.71 9.69 15.29
C TYR A 192 -15.31 10.30 15.15
N ASN A 193 -15.16 11.53 15.64
CA ASN A 193 -13.87 12.21 15.79
C ASN A 193 -13.26 11.90 17.16
N SER A 194 -11.94 12.12 17.31
CA SER A 194 -11.33 12.17 18.65
C SER A 194 -11.81 13.43 19.38
N GLY A 195 -11.83 13.36 20.70
CA GLY A 195 -12.43 14.36 21.57
C GLY A 195 -13.80 13.93 22.07
N VAL A 196 -14.16 14.40 23.26
CA VAL A 196 -15.46 14.07 23.89
C VAL A 196 -16.60 14.68 23.06
N SER A 197 -17.54 13.86 22.66
CA SER A 197 -18.77 14.25 21.95
C SER A 197 -19.90 13.26 22.25
N ALA A 198 -21.11 13.53 21.74
CA ALA A 198 -22.21 12.59 21.86
C ALA A 198 -21.96 11.23 21.21
N GLU A 199 -21.14 11.22 20.13
CA GLU A 199 -20.74 10.03 19.40
C GLU A 199 -19.48 9.36 19.98
N ASN A 200 -18.78 10.03 20.92
CA ASN A 200 -17.52 9.58 21.51
C ASN A 200 -17.37 10.11 22.94
N GLU A 201 -18.25 9.68 23.83
CA GLU A 201 -18.31 10.15 25.25
C GLU A 201 -17.02 9.82 26.03
N GLU A 202 -16.35 8.72 25.67
CA GLU A 202 -15.13 8.24 26.32
C GLU A 202 -13.84 8.80 25.71
N ASP A 203 -13.94 9.71 24.74
CA ASP A 203 -12.79 10.24 23.97
C ASP A 203 -11.88 9.13 23.40
N VAL A 204 -12.50 8.12 22.80
CA VAL A 204 -11.77 7.01 22.20
C VAL A 204 -10.86 7.54 21.08
N LYS A 205 -9.59 7.24 21.17
CA LYS A 205 -8.61 7.55 20.12
C LYS A 205 -8.67 6.42 19.07
N TRP A 206 -9.45 6.61 18.03
CA TRP A 206 -9.78 5.57 17.04
C TRP A 206 -8.57 4.93 16.36
N TRP A 207 -7.41 5.60 16.36
CA TRP A 207 -6.15 5.04 15.85
C TRP A 207 -5.43 4.11 16.81
N LEU A 208 -5.89 3.99 18.07
CA LEU A 208 -5.36 3.10 19.10
C LEU A 208 -6.32 1.94 19.33
N CYS A 209 -5.82 0.73 19.07
CA CYS A 209 -6.60 -0.51 19.12
C CYS A 209 -6.03 -1.51 20.13
N ALA A 210 -6.73 -2.62 20.35
CA ALA A 210 -6.31 -3.73 21.22
C ALA A 210 -5.86 -3.25 22.61
N GLY A 211 -6.68 -2.44 23.28
CA GLY A 211 -6.34 -1.88 24.58
C GLY A 211 -5.15 -0.92 24.54
N LYS A 212 -5.01 -0.15 23.46
CA LYS A 212 -3.93 0.81 23.20
C LYS A 212 -2.56 0.16 23.03
N THR A 213 -2.51 -1.07 22.52
CA THR A 213 -1.23 -1.79 22.26
C THR A 213 -0.89 -1.86 20.78
N LYS A 214 -1.85 -1.55 19.89
CA LYS A 214 -1.71 -1.54 18.44
C LYS A 214 -2.25 -0.26 17.82
N TYR A 215 -1.80 0.02 16.60
CA TYR A 215 -2.37 1.09 15.78
C TYR A 215 -3.44 0.55 14.84
N MET A 216 -4.41 1.38 14.48
CA MET A 216 -5.37 1.03 13.44
C MET A 216 -4.70 1.06 12.07
N ALA A 217 -5.06 0.11 11.22
CA ALA A 217 -4.77 0.12 9.80
C ALA A 217 -6.06 -0.01 8.99
N GLY A 218 -6.05 0.51 7.76
CA GLY A 218 -7.20 0.41 6.88
C GLY A 218 -6.80 0.52 5.42
N THR A 219 -7.76 0.23 4.53
CA THR A 219 -7.60 0.36 3.08
C THR A 219 -8.37 1.56 2.56
N CYS A 220 -7.81 2.25 1.56
CA CYS A 220 -8.41 3.41 0.92
C CYS A 220 -8.50 3.21 -0.60
N ALA A 221 -9.68 3.50 -1.19
CA ALA A 221 -9.92 3.44 -2.63
C ALA A 221 -10.16 4.83 -3.26
N CYS A 222 -9.89 5.92 -2.53
CA CYS A 222 -10.14 7.26 -3.05
C CYS A 222 -9.27 7.57 -4.29
N ARG A 223 -9.77 8.46 -5.14
CA ARG A 223 -9.09 8.87 -6.39
C ARG A 223 -7.65 9.34 -6.15
N THR A 224 -7.41 10.14 -5.11
CA THR A 224 -6.07 10.71 -4.87
C THR A 224 -5.08 9.69 -4.32
N CYS A 225 -5.49 8.78 -3.45
CA CYS A 225 -4.62 7.67 -3.00
C CYS A 225 -4.26 6.75 -4.16
N ARG A 226 -5.25 6.36 -4.96
CA ARG A 226 -5.08 5.53 -6.15
C ARG A 226 -4.07 6.13 -7.14
N LEU A 227 -4.24 7.40 -7.48
CA LEU A 227 -3.37 8.07 -8.45
C LEU A 227 -1.99 8.41 -7.87
N ALA A 228 -1.87 8.68 -6.57
CA ALA A 228 -0.59 8.96 -5.93
C ALA A 228 0.31 7.72 -5.84
N SER A 229 -0.26 6.58 -5.50
CA SER A 229 0.50 5.33 -5.42
C SER A 229 0.67 4.64 -6.78
N GLY A 230 -0.29 4.82 -7.68
CA GLY A 230 -0.43 4.05 -8.92
C GLY A 230 -1.26 2.77 -8.75
N PHE A 231 -1.83 2.52 -7.58
CA PHE A 231 -2.52 1.27 -7.26
C PHE A 231 -3.94 1.50 -6.72
N PRO A 232 -4.92 0.63 -7.05
CA PRO A 232 -6.33 0.86 -6.75
C PRO A 232 -6.68 0.77 -5.26
N ILE A 233 -5.84 0.11 -4.46
CA ILE A 233 -6.00 -0.07 -3.02
C ILE A 233 -4.76 0.47 -2.33
N GLN A 234 -4.92 1.45 -1.46
CA GLN A 234 -3.85 2.00 -0.65
C GLN A 234 -4.03 1.60 0.81
N PRO A 235 -3.17 0.75 1.39
CA PRO A 235 -3.19 0.44 2.81
C PRO A 235 -2.43 1.51 3.61
N TRP A 236 -3.05 1.98 4.69
CA TRP A 236 -2.51 2.96 5.62
C TRP A 236 -2.50 2.44 7.05
N ALA A 237 -1.44 2.73 7.80
CA ALA A 237 -1.41 2.63 9.27
C ALA A 237 -1.46 4.04 9.85
N PHE A 238 -2.36 4.27 10.81
CA PHE A 238 -2.57 5.59 11.43
C PHE A 238 -1.72 5.71 12.69
N ILE A 239 -0.60 6.43 12.57
CA ILE A 239 0.44 6.45 13.60
C ILE A 239 0.67 7.88 14.08
N PRO A 240 0.60 8.14 15.41
CA PRO A 240 0.98 9.43 15.97
C PRO A 240 2.41 9.81 15.58
N LYS A 241 2.63 11.07 15.20
CA LYS A 241 3.93 11.57 14.77
C LYS A 241 5.00 11.38 15.87
N SER A 242 4.61 11.46 17.15
CA SER A 242 5.47 11.20 18.31
C SER A 242 6.05 9.77 18.33
N ASN A 243 5.36 8.82 17.72
CA ASN A 243 5.76 7.42 17.66
C ASN A 243 6.55 7.06 16.40
N ILE A 244 6.94 8.05 15.59
CA ILE A 244 7.75 7.84 14.39
C ILE A 244 9.12 8.50 14.60
N LEU A 245 10.17 7.68 14.56
CA LEU A 245 11.55 8.11 14.74
C LEU A 245 12.33 7.98 13.44
N THR A 246 13.29 8.87 13.22
CA THR A 246 14.25 8.76 12.12
C THR A 246 15.24 7.60 12.33
N ALA A 247 16.10 7.32 11.36
CA ALA A 247 17.21 6.37 11.50
C ALA A 247 18.15 6.71 12.67
N GLN A 248 18.27 7.98 13.01
CA GLN A 248 19.05 8.48 14.15
C GLN A 248 18.32 8.42 15.48
N LYS A 249 17.10 7.84 15.50
CA LYS A 249 16.22 7.75 16.69
C LYS A 249 15.79 9.13 17.24
N THR A 250 15.75 10.13 16.38
CA THR A 250 15.18 11.46 16.67
C THR A 250 13.72 11.51 16.20
N PRO A 251 12.87 12.39 16.77
CA PRO A 251 11.50 12.57 16.30
C PRO A 251 11.42 12.87 14.80
N LEU A 252 10.34 12.42 14.15
CA LEU A 252 10.13 12.62 12.72
C LEU A 252 10.18 14.10 12.34
N ALA A 253 11.12 14.43 11.47
CA ALA A 253 11.14 15.62 10.64
C ALA A 253 10.93 15.19 9.17
N TYR A 254 10.34 16.05 8.34
CA TYR A 254 10.03 15.68 6.94
C TYR A 254 11.20 15.92 5.95
N ASP A 255 12.38 16.19 6.45
CA ASP A 255 13.63 16.37 5.69
C ASP A 255 14.55 15.13 5.76
N VAL A 256 13.99 13.96 6.03
CA VAL A 256 14.76 12.71 6.20
C VAL A 256 15.10 12.02 4.88
N GLY A 257 16.37 11.70 4.71
CA GLY A 257 16.86 10.85 3.63
C GLY A 257 16.47 11.32 2.23
N THR A 258 15.76 10.47 1.50
CA THR A 258 15.30 10.77 0.14
C THR A 258 13.82 11.16 0.07
N LEU A 259 13.24 11.57 1.19
CA LEU A 259 11.84 11.97 1.25
C LEU A 259 11.59 13.21 0.37
N LYS A 260 10.55 13.17 -0.42
CA LYS A 260 10.10 14.25 -1.29
C LYS A 260 8.61 14.48 -1.09
N ARG A 261 8.24 15.75 -0.94
CA ARG A 261 6.87 16.18 -0.74
C ARG A 261 6.19 16.53 -2.06
N TYR A 262 4.93 16.13 -2.16
CA TYR A 262 3.97 16.61 -3.14
C TYR A 262 2.71 17.10 -2.44
N GLU A 263 2.35 18.36 -2.62
CA GLU A 263 1.10 18.92 -2.14
C GLU A 263 -0.02 18.54 -3.11
N SER A 264 -0.88 17.60 -2.71
CA SER A 264 -1.92 17.01 -3.56
C SER A 264 -3.20 17.86 -3.61
N SER A 265 -3.40 18.71 -2.61
CA SER A 265 -4.40 19.78 -2.50
C SER A 265 -3.95 20.72 -1.40
N PRO A 266 -4.54 21.93 -1.25
CA PRO A 266 -4.13 22.89 -0.23
C PRO A 266 -4.05 22.22 1.16
N GLU A 267 -2.89 22.35 1.81
CA GLU A 267 -2.61 21.81 3.16
C GLU A 267 -2.63 20.27 3.26
N VAL A 268 -2.59 19.54 2.13
CA VAL A 268 -2.58 18.07 2.10
C VAL A 268 -1.35 17.54 1.38
N TYR A 269 -0.53 16.82 2.09
CA TYR A 269 0.78 16.39 1.65
C TYR A 269 0.89 14.88 1.48
N ARG A 270 1.64 14.49 0.46
CA ARG A 270 2.03 13.12 0.20
C ARG A 270 3.54 13.07 0.12
N GLU A 271 4.12 12.23 0.92
CA GLU A 271 5.56 12.04 0.94
C GLU A 271 5.91 10.73 0.24
N PHE A 272 6.92 10.79 -0.61
CA PHE A 272 7.43 9.63 -1.33
C PHE A 272 8.96 9.63 -1.40
N CYS A 273 9.56 8.48 -1.66
CA CYS A 273 11.00 8.38 -1.87
C CYS A 273 11.37 8.90 -3.26
N SER A 274 12.15 9.97 -3.35
CA SER A 274 12.59 10.56 -4.64
C SER A 274 13.49 9.65 -5.47
N ARG A 275 14.05 8.57 -4.87
CA ARG A 275 14.95 7.62 -5.53
C ARG A 275 14.22 6.39 -6.09
N CYS A 276 13.33 5.77 -5.32
CA CYS A 276 12.64 4.53 -5.75
C CYS A 276 11.13 4.69 -5.95
N GLY A 277 10.54 5.86 -5.64
CA GLY A 277 9.12 6.14 -5.83
C GLY A 277 8.21 5.62 -4.72
N ALA A 278 8.73 4.95 -3.69
CA ALA A 278 7.90 4.39 -2.63
C ALA A 278 7.02 5.46 -1.98
N SER A 279 5.71 5.24 -1.93
CA SER A 279 4.80 6.04 -1.10
C SER A 279 5.16 5.86 0.37
N VAL A 280 5.28 6.96 1.13
CA VAL A 280 5.72 6.91 2.54
C VAL A 280 4.61 7.39 3.45
N PHE A 281 4.16 8.64 3.30
CA PHE A 281 3.19 9.26 4.18
C PHE A 281 2.08 9.97 3.42
N TRP A 282 0.91 10.04 4.07
CA TRP A 282 -0.07 11.08 3.89
C TRP A 282 -0.25 11.84 5.21
N HIS A 283 -0.30 13.17 5.15
CA HIS A 283 -0.62 14.02 6.30
C HIS A 283 -1.24 15.35 5.83
N CYS A 284 -1.84 16.10 6.76
CA CYS A 284 -2.40 17.41 6.47
C CYS A 284 -2.25 18.35 7.66
N ASP A 285 -2.33 19.65 7.41
CA ASP A 285 -2.18 20.68 8.45
C ASP A 285 -3.37 20.68 9.43
N LYS A 286 -4.53 20.15 9.01
CA LYS A 286 -5.68 19.98 9.90
C LYS A 286 -5.53 18.82 10.90
N ARG A 287 -4.59 17.89 10.65
CA ARG A 287 -4.29 16.73 11.50
C ARG A 287 -2.76 16.49 11.55
N PRO A 288 -1.97 17.46 12.04
CA PRO A 288 -0.51 17.45 11.89
C PRO A 288 0.20 16.40 12.74
N GLN A 289 -0.46 15.90 13.79
CA GLN A 289 0.13 14.96 14.75
C GLN A 289 -0.24 13.49 14.50
N LEU A 290 -1.14 13.20 13.54
CA LEU A 290 -1.49 11.84 13.15
C LEU A 290 -1.14 11.62 11.69
N ILE A 291 -0.29 10.65 11.41
CA ILE A 291 0.31 10.40 10.10
C ILE A 291 -0.20 9.06 9.55
N ASP A 292 -0.60 9.05 8.28
CA ASP A 292 -0.90 7.81 7.58
C ASP A 292 0.40 7.28 6.98
N VAL A 293 0.87 6.15 7.47
CA VAL A 293 2.09 5.48 7.04
C VAL A 293 1.75 4.36 6.07
N SER A 294 2.44 4.29 4.92
CA SER A 294 2.27 3.20 3.95
C SER A 294 2.68 1.85 4.54
N VAL A 295 1.74 0.90 4.62
CA VAL A 295 1.95 -0.39 5.30
C VAL A 295 3.01 -1.25 4.60
N GLY A 296 3.16 -1.17 3.28
CA GLY A 296 4.16 -1.95 2.55
C GLY A 296 5.63 -1.61 2.85
N LEU A 297 5.89 -0.57 3.66
CA LEU A 297 7.24 -0.24 4.16
C LEU A 297 7.56 -0.95 5.48
N LEU A 298 6.56 -1.46 6.19
CA LEU A 298 6.71 -2.04 7.52
C LEU A 298 7.36 -3.43 7.42
N GLN A 299 8.40 -3.66 8.19
CA GLN A 299 9.13 -4.93 8.24
C GLN A 299 8.83 -5.63 9.57
N ALA A 300 7.64 -6.17 9.66
CA ALA A 300 7.15 -6.84 10.86
C ALA A 300 7.45 -8.35 10.83
N ASP A 301 7.79 -8.91 11.99
CA ASP A 301 8.06 -10.34 12.13
C ASP A 301 6.80 -11.20 11.87
N SER A 302 5.59 -10.64 12.08
CA SER A 302 4.31 -11.31 11.79
C SER A 302 3.95 -11.34 10.32
N GLY A 303 4.66 -10.62 9.46
CA GLY A 303 4.42 -10.59 8.02
C GLY A 303 3.94 -9.23 7.50
N SER A 304 3.48 -9.23 6.25
CA SER A 304 3.17 -8.02 5.47
C SER A 304 2.03 -7.18 6.03
N ARG A 305 1.09 -7.79 6.78
CA ARG A 305 0.01 -7.06 7.45
C ARG A 305 0.42 -6.46 8.79
N ALA A 306 1.59 -6.87 9.32
CA ALA A 306 2.09 -6.41 10.61
C ALA A 306 1.08 -6.61 11.75
N ASP A 307 0.40 -7.77 11.82
CA ASP A 307 -0.73 -8.02 12.73
C ASP A 307 -0.37 -7.90 14.22
N GLU A 308 0.89 -8.03 14.61
CA GLU A 308 1.35 -7.76 15.99
C GLU A 308 1.46 -6.26 16.31
N TRP A 309 1.43 -5.38 15.30
CA TRP A 309 1.51 -3.93 15.43
C TRP A 309 0.21 -3.23 15.07
N LEU A 310 -0.55 -3.82 14.16
CA LEU A 310 -1.72 -3.22 13.55
C LEU A 310 -2.99 -4.02 13.82
N GLU A 311 -4.10 -3.33 13.96
CA GLU A 311 -5.43 -3.88 13.90
C GLU A 311 -6.14 -3.32 12.67
N TRP A 312 -6.57 -4.21 11.78
CA TRP A 312 -7.16 -3.83 10.51
C TRP A 312 -8.64 -3.45 10.65
N ALA A 313 -9.00 -2.30 10.11
CA ALA A 313 -10.40 -1.91 9.94
C ALA A 313 -11.06 -2.83 8.89
N THR A 314 -11.96 -3.68 9.35
CA THR A 314 -12.62 -4.72 8.51
C THR A 314 -14.05 -4.37 8.14
N GLY A 315 -14.57 -3.24 8.62
CA GLY A 315 -15.95 -2.83 8.39
C GLY A 315 -16.20 -2.35 6.97
N ARG A 316 -15.24 -1.64 6.40
CA ARG A 316 -15.30 -1.06 5.04
C ARG A 316 -13.91 -0.65 4.55
N THR A 317 -13.80 -0.40 3.24
CA THR A 317 -12.70 0.34 2.63
C THR A 317 -13.06 1.83 2.60
N SER A 318 -12.16 2.72 3.02
CA SER A 318 -12.37 4.16 2.95
C SER A 318 -12.61 4.60 1.51
N PHE A 319 -13.65 5.40 1.29
CA PHE A 319 -14.01 5.92 -0.04
C PHE A 319 -14.25 4.83 -1.11
N ALA A 320 -14.85 3.71 -0.72
CA ALA A 320 -15.21 2.63 -1.65
C ALA A 320 -16.08 3.14 -2.82
N GLU A 321 -16.89 4.17 -2.60
CA GLU A 321 -17.74 4.82 -3.60
C GLU A 321 -16.95 5.55 -4.71
N MET A 322 -15.65 5.83 -4.49
CA MET A 322 -14.76 6.44 -5.49
C MET A 322 -13.98 5.40 -6.31
N ALA A 323 -14.23 4.12 -6.07
CA ALA A 323 -13.53 3.04 -6.76
C ALA A 323 -13.86 3.05 -8.26
N VAL A 324 -12.82 2.95 -9.10
CA VAL A 324 -13.00 2.78 -10.55
C VAL A 324 -13.14 1.32 -10.96
N ASP A 325 -12.59 0.40 -10.16
CA ASP A 325 -12.78 -1.05 -10.27
C ASP A 325 -13.67 -1.50 -9.09
N VAL A 326 -14.98 -1.36 -9.30
CA VAL A 326 -15.98 -1.64 -8.25
C VAL A 326 -15.96 -3.10 -7.81
N PRO A 327 -15.90 -4.10 -8.70
CA PRO A 327 -15.84 -5.51 -8.29
C PRO A 327 -14.61 -5.84 -7.42
N LEU A 328 -13.46 -5.25 -7.69
CA LEU A 328 -12.25 -5.44 -6.88
C LEU A 328 -12.47 -4.96 -5.44
N ILE A 329 -13.04 -3.77 -5.27
CA ILE A 329 -13.27 -3.20 -3.93
C ILE A 329 -14.39 -3.95 -3.19
N GLN A 330 -15.44 -4.39 -3.89
CA GLN A 330 -16.48 -5.25 -3.29
C GLN A 330 -15.93 -6.60 -2.80
N GLN A 331 -15.03 -7.23 -3.58
CA GLN A 331 -14.34 -8.45 -3.17
C GLN A 331 -13.45 -8.20 -1.94
N LEU A 332 -12.71 -7.08 -1.90
CA LEU A 332 -11.90 -6.69 -0.74
C LEU A 332 -12.76 -6.55 0.51
N GLU A 333 -13.87 -5.81 0.44
CA GLU A 333 -14.76 -5.60 1.59
C GLU A 333 -15.41 -6.90 2.07
N ALA A 334 -15.80 -7.78 1.14
CA ALA A 334 -16.33 -9.09 1.50
C ALA A 334 -15.28 -9.95 2.23
N GLY A 335 -14.02 -9.94 1.76
CA GLY A 335 -12.92 -10.65 2.39
C GLY A 335 -12.55 -10.08 3.77
N LEU A 336 -12.50 -8.76 3.93
CA LEU A 336 -12.28 -8.10 5.21
C LEU A 336 -13.36 -8.50 6.26
N LYS A 337 -14.62 -8.51 5.85
CA LYS A 337 -15.74 -8.94 6.72
C LYS A 337 -15.65 -10.42 7.09
N ALA A 338 -15.30 -11.28 6.12
CA ALA A 338 -15.13 -12.71 6.36
C ALA A 338 -13.97 -13.01 7.33
N TRP A 339 -12.87 -12.29 7.20
CA TRP A 339 -11.71 -12.44 8.08
C TRP A 339 -12.02 -12.04 9.53
N ARG A 340 -12.76 -10.93 9.74
CA ARG A 340 -13.22 -10.52 11.08
C ARG A 340 -14.04 -11.59 11.81
N GLN A 341 -14.80 -12.40 11.08
CA GLN A 341 -15.63 -13.45 11.69
C GLN A 341 -14.83 -14.67 12.13
N GLN A 342 -13.58 -14.82 11.66
CA GLN A 342 -12.68 -15.94 11.99
C GLN A 342 -11.65 -15.58 13.07
N SER A 343 -11.47 -14.30 13.38
CA SER A 343 -10.57 -13.75 14.39
C SER A 343 -11.29 -13.51 15.69
#